data_0eba1de02c70fea875c8fda4ef99e8ee
#
_entry.id   0eba1de02c70fea875c8fda4ef99e8ee
#
_cell.length_a   1.000
_cell.length_b   1.000
_cell.length_c   1.000
_cell.angle_alpha   90.00
_cell.angle_beta   90.00
_cell.angle_gamma   90.00
#
_symmetry.space_group_name_H-M   'P 1'
#
loop_
_entity.id
_entity.type
_entity.pdbx_description
1 polymer ?
#
loop_
_entity_poly.entity_id
_entity_poly.type
_entity_poly.pdbx_seq_one_letter_code
_entity_poly.pdbx_strand_id
1 'polypeptide(L)'
;GGPSTGLPTKSEQTDLLQVLYGRNGESPMPVIAATSPTNCFDAAFMAAKIALEHLTPVVLLTDAFIANGSSAWKLPNINDLPEIYPHRVTEEQKYRYTPYQRDPKTKVRYWAVPGQEGYTHILGGLEKDGETGAISTEPENHKGFFEVENWVREYCSQNNIPLYGSYDPTCI
;
A
#
# COMPACT_ATOMS: atom_id res chain seq x y z
N GLY A 1 0.70 -19.79 4.17
CA GLY A 1 1.09 -21.20 4.34
C GLY A 1 2.53 -21.46 3.94
N GLY A 2 3.06 -22.61 4.38
CA GLY A 2 4.44 -22.98 4.10
C GLY A 2 4.67 -23.38 2.63
N PRO A 3 5.95 -23.50 2.23
CA PRO A 3 6.28 -23.94 0.88
C PRO A 3 5.87 -25.39 0.65
N SER A 4 5.35 -25.70 -0.53
CA SER A 4 4.94 -27.05 -0.90
C SER A 4 6.10 -27.91 -1.46
N THR A 5 7.30 -27.38 -1.56
CA THR A 5 8.48 -28.08 -2.06
C THR A 5 9.01 -29.06 -1.02
N GLY A 6 8.87 -30.35 -1.25
CA GLY A 6 9.32 -31.43 -0.37
C GLY A 6 8.28 -31.88 0.67
N LEU A 7 7.73 -30.98 1.44
CA LEU A 7 6.67 -31.25 2.40
C LEU A 7 5.33 -30.69 1.92
N PRO A 8 4.21 -31.35 2.22
CA PRO A 8 2.89 -30.78 1.94
C PRO A 8 2.73 -29.44 2.63
N THR A 9 2.12 -28.48 1.94
CA THR A 9 1.82 -27.15 2.49
C THR A 9 1.00 -27.29 3.78
N LYS A 10 1.46 -26.64 4.84
CA LYS A 10 0.80 -26.60 6.15
C LYS A 10 0.51 -25.14 6.51
N SER A 11 -0.48 -24.96 7.39
CA SER A 11 -0.77 -23.64 7.94
C SER A 11 0.40 -23.18 8.82
N GLU A 12 0.94 -22.01 8.54
CA GLU A 12 1.99 -21.37 9.32
C GLU A 12 1.90 -19.85 9.20
N GLN A 13 2.60 -19.11 10.07
CA GLN A 13 2.57 -17.65 10.17
C GLN A 13 3.85 -16.98 9.63
N THR A 14 4.76 -17.73 9.03
CA THR A 14 6.06 -17.21 8.56
C THR A 14 5.91 -16.14 7.51
N ASP A 15 4.94 -16.26 6.61
CA ASP A 15 4.69 -15.26 5.55
C ASP A 15 4.34 -13.89 6.15
N LEU A 16 3.51 -13.86 7.20
CA LEU A 16 3.17 -12.63 7.89
C LEU A 16 4.41 -11.97 8.52
N LEU A 17 5.19 -12.73 9.26
CA LEU A 17 6.41 -12.23 9.90
C LEU A 17 7.44 -11.78 8.88
N GLN A 18 7.58 -12.50 7.76
CA GLN A 18 8.46 -12.11 6.68
C GLN A 18 8.04 -10.78 6.04
N VAL A 19 6.75 -10.57 5.82
CA VAL A 19 6.25 -9.33 5.23
C VAL A 19 6.40 -8.16 6.19
N LEU A 20 6.20 -8.38 7.49
CA LEU A 20 6.31 -7.32 8.50
C LEU A 20 7.77 -6.96 8.83
N TYR A 21 8.65 -7.97 8.97
CA TYR A 21 9.97 -7.77 9.55
C TYR A 21 11.13 -8.32 8.70
N GLY A 22 10.86 -9.13 7.69
CA GLY A 22 11.86 -9.86 6.93
C GLY A 22 12.44 -9.11 5.73
N ARG A 23 12.36 -7.78 5.69
CA ARG A 23 12.88 -6.96 4.61
C ARG A 23 14.14 -6.21 5.01
N ASN A 24 14.94 -5.83 4.03
CA ASN A 24 16.11 -5.01 4.24
C ASN A 24 15.71 -3.54 4.46
N GLY A 25 16.12 -2.97 5.58
CA GLY A 25 15.84 -1.58 5.92
C GLY A 25 14.38 -1.33 6.35
N GLU A 26 14.09 -0.08 6.56
CA GLU A 26 12.78 0.41 6.95
C GLU A 26 11.89 0.51 5.70
N SER A 27 10.81 -0.25 5.69
CA SER A 27 9.90 -0.27 4.54
C SER A 27 8.49 -0.62 5.03
N PRO A 28 7.88 0.30 5.78
CA PRO A 28 6.52 0.12 6.27
C PRO A 28 5.53 0.00 5.12
N MET A 29 4.59 -0.94 5.23
CA MET A 29 3.51 -1.07 4.27
C MET A 29 2.29 -1.75 4.91
N PRO A 30 1.07 -1.42 4.46
CA PRO A 30 -0.13 -2.10 4.92
C PRO A 30 -0.13 -3.58 4.52
N VAL A 31 -0.54 -4.43 5.45
CA VAL A 31 -0.72 -5.86 5.22
C VAL A 31 -2.17 -6.21 5.55
N ILE A 32 -2.89 -6.70 4.59
CA ILE A 32 -4.29 -7.12 4.71
C ILE A 32 -4.35 -8.62 4.55
N ALA A 33 -5.09 -9.30 5.43
CA ALA A 33 -5.31 -10.74 5.34
C ALA A 33 -6.79 -11.02 5.06
N ALA A 34 -7.07 -11.86 4.06
CA ALA A 34 -8.41 -12.41 3.88
C ALA A 34 -8.73 -13.39 5.00
N THR A 35 -9.93 -13.30 5.58
CA THR A 35 -10.35 -14.08 6.75
C THR A 35 -11.28 -15.24 6.41
N SER A 36 -11.86 -15.22 5.22
CA SER A 36 -12.77 -16.24 4.71
C SER A 36 -12.84 -16.21 3.20
N PRO A 37 -13.33 -17.28 2.52
CA PRO A 37 -13.55 -17.26 1.08
C PRO A 37 -14.45 -16.10 0.62
N THR A 38 -15.47 -15.76 1.40
CA THR A 38 -16.39 -14.67 1.09
C THR A 38 -15.79 -13.29 1.26
N ASN A 39 -14.77 -13.14 2.10
CA ASN A 39 -14.09 -11.86 2.35
C ASN A 39 -12.96 -11.57 1.35
N CYS A 40 -12.56 -12.54 0.51
CA CYS A 40 -11.44 -12.36 -0.42
C CYS A 40 -11.65 -11.18 -1.37
N PHE A 41 -12.86 -10.99 -1.88
CA PHE A 41 -13.17 -9.88 -2.77
C PHE A 41 -13.02 -8.53 -2.07
N ASP A 42 -13.60 -8.39 -0.89
CA ASP A 42 -13.56 -7.13 -0.12
C ASP A 42 -12.13 -6.78 0.30
N ALA A 43 -11.35 -7.79 0.72
CA ALA A 43 -9.94 -7.62 1.07
C ALA A 43 -9.10 -7.18 -0.14
N ALA A 44 -9.33 -7.78 -1.32
CA ALA A 44 -8.63 -7.40 -2.55
C ALA A 44 -9.01 -5.99 -3.02
N PHE A 45 -10.30 -5.67 -2.98
CA PHE A 45 -10.80 -4.33 -3.32
C PHE A 45 -10.20 -3.27 -2.39
N MET A 46 -10.18 -3.54 -1.08
CA MET A 46 -9.63 -2.62 -0.09
C MET A 46 -8.12 -2.45 -0.26
N ALA A 47 -7.38 -3.53 -0.53
CA ALA A 47 -5.96 -3.46 -0.83
C ALA A 47 -5.68 -2.56 -2.04
N ALA A 48 -6.43 -2.73 -3.13
CA ALA A 48 -6.33 -1.92 -4.33
C ALA A 48 -6.68 -0.44 -4.06
N LYS A 49 -7.75 -0.19 -3.29
CA LYS A 49 -8.17 1.16 -2.91
C LYS A 49 -7.06 1.89 -2.14
N ILE A 50 -6.53 1.28 -1.08
CA ILE A 50 -5.45 1.87 -0.29
C ILE A 50 -4.21 2.12 -1.17
N ALA A 51 -3.82 1.13 -1.98
CA ALA A 51 -2.64 1.26 -2.82
C ALA A 51 -2.73 2.42 -3.81
N LEU A 52 -3.90 2.63 -4.40
CA LEU A 52 -4.13 3.68 -5.40
C LEU A 52 -4.34 5.06 -4.78
N GLU A 53 -5.06 5.15 -3.67
CA GLU A 53 -5.35 6.44 -3.01
C GLU A 53 -4.16 6.99 -2.24
N HIS A 54 -3.32 6.12 -1.69
CA HIS A 54 -2.16 6.53 -0.89
C HIS A 54 -0.81 6.34 -1.59
N LEU A 55 -0.83 5.86 -2.83
CA LEU A 55 0.36 5.60 -3.64
C LEU A 55 1.44 4.80 -2.88
N THR A 56 1.00 3.77 -2.18
CA THR A 56 1.83 2.90 -1.36
C THR A 56 1.57 1.43 -1.71
N PRO A 57 2.59 0.56 -1.69
CA PRO A 57 2.35 -0.86 -1.86
C PRO A 57 1.52 -1.42 -0.70
N VAL A 58 0.63 -2.34 -1.02
CA VAL A 58 -0.17 -3.08 -0.03
C VAL A 58 0.01 -4.57 -0.29
N VAL A 59 0.29 -5.32 0.76
CA VAL A 59 0.38 -6.78 0.67
C VAL A 59 -0.95 -7.38 1.07
N LEU A 60 -1.50 -8.21 0.19
CA LEU A 60 -2.67 -9.03 0.49
C LEU A 60 -2.23 -10.47 0.75
N LEU A 61 -2.45 -10.93 1.98
CA LEU A 61 -2.19 -12.30 2.38
C LEU A 61 -3.46 -13.15 2.20
N THR A 62 -3.30 -14.26 1.50
CA THR A 62 -4.30 -15.32 1.41
C THR A 62 -3.65 -16.64 1.79
N ASP A 63 -4.41 -17.61 2.27
CA ASP A 63 -3.89 -18.94 2.53
C ASP A 63 -4.54 -20.02 1.64
N ALA A 64 -3.92 -21.18 1.61
CA ALA A 64 -4.40 -22.28 0.78
C ALA A 64 -5.78 -22.82 1.24
N PHE A 65 -6.10 -22.72 2.53
CA PHE A 65 -7.40 -23.13 3.05
C PHE A 65 -8.52 -22.22 2.54
N ILE A 66 -8.30 -20.90 2.63
CA ILE A 66 -9.25 -19.89 2.14
C ILE A 66 -9.37 -19.95 0.61
N ALA A 67 -8.25 -20.08 -0.10
CA ALA A 67 -8.22 -20.10 -1.56
C ALA A 67 -8.89 -21.35 -2.16
N ASN A 68 -8.86 -22.49 -1.46
CA ASN A 68 -9.51 -23.74 -1.87
C ASN A 68 -10.84 -23.98 -1.17
N GLY A 69 -11.21 -23.11 -0.24
CA GLY A 69 -12.47 -23.20 0.48
C GLY A 69 -13.68 -22.79 -0.38
N SER A 70 -14.84 -23.27 0.01
CA SER A 70 -16.11 -22.91 -0.60
C SER A 70 -17.03 -22.31 0.43
N SER A 71 -17.71 -21.22 0.08
CA SER A 71 -18.65 -20.56 0.95
C SER A 71 -19.76 -19.89 0.12
N ALA A 72 -20.97 -19.81 0.66
CA ALA A 72 -22.03 -19.08 0.01
C ALA A 72 -21.66 -17.57 0.00
N TRP A 73 -21.67 -16.98 -1.18
CA TRP A 73 -21.29 -15.58 -1.37
C TRP A 73 -22.30 -14.86 -2.26
N LYS A 74 -22.75 -13.70 -1.81
CA LYS A 74 -23.59 -12.82 -2.60
C LYS A 74 -22.69 -11.95 -3.49
N LEU A 75 -22.89 -12.02 -4.79
CA LEU A 75 -22.18 -11.15 -5.74
C LEU A 75 -22.39 -9.68 -5.35
N PRO A 76 -21.34 -8.92 -5.19
CA PRO A 76 -21.47 -7.49 -4.91
C PRO A 76 -22.03 -6.77 -6.13
N ASN A 77 -22.86 -5.75 -5.88
CA ASN A 77 -23.24 -4.84 -6.92
C ASN A 77 -22.11 -3.83 -7.11
N ILE A 78 -21.57 -3.73 -8.31
CA ILE A 78 -20.46 -2.83 -8.65
C ILE A 78 -20.79 -1.37 -8.31
N ASN A 79 -22.07 -0.99 -8.45
CA ASN A 79 -22.51 0.38 -8.17
C ASN A 79 -22.53 0.72 -6.66
N ASP A 80 -22.46 -0.28 -5.80
CA ASP A 80 -22.45 -0.10 -4.34
C ASP A 80 -21.01 -0.04 -3.79
N LEU A 81 -20.00 -0.30 -4.64
CA LEU A 81 -18.60 -0.24 -4.25
C LEU A 81 -18.16 1.22 -4.07
N PRO A 82 -17.37 1.53 -3.03
CA PRO A 82 -16.80 2.85 -2.87
C PRO A 82 -15.94 3.23 -4.08
N GLU A 83 -16.04 4.46 -4.54
CA GLU A 83 -15.13 4.94 -5.58
C GLU A 83 -13.69 4.98 -5.08
N ILE A 84 -12.76 4.83 -6.00
CA ILE A 84 -11.32 4.93 -5.74
C ILE A 84 -10.84 6.26 -6.33
N TYR A 85 -10.30 7.13 -5.48
CA TYR A 85 -9.83 8.47 -5.85
C TYR A 85 -8.30 8.56 -5.78
N PRO A 86 -7.56 8.14 -6.81
CA PRO A 86 -6.12 8.32 -6.85
C PRO A 86 -5.74 9.81 -6.74
N HIS A 87 -4.70 10.09 -5.99
CA HIS A 87 -4.21 11.46 -5.81
C HIS A 87 -3.53 11.95 -7.09
N ARG A 88 -4.32 12.52 -7.99
CA ARG A 88 -3.87 12.93 -9.33
C ARG A 88 -3.13 14.26 -9.30
N VAL A 89 -2.21 14.41 -10.26
CA VAL A 89 -1.58 15.70 -10.56
C VAL A 89 -2.61 16.76 -10.93
N THR A 90 -2.31 18.01 -10.58
CA THR A 90 -3.14 19.19 -10.89
C THR A 90 -2.56 19.96 -12.07
N GLU A 91 -3.37 20.81 -12.73
CA GLU A 91 -2.90 21.65 -13.82
C GLU A 91 -1.79 22.64 -13.40
N GLU A 92 -1.75 23.03 -12.12
CA GLU A 92 -0.72 23.90 -11.58
C GLU A 92 0.66 23.25 -11.57
N GLN A 93 0.71 21.91 -11.54
CA GLN A 93 1.94 21.12 -11.55
C GLN A 93 2.45 20.87 -12.98
N LYS A 94 1.68 21.22 -14.01
CA LYS A 94 2.07 21.00 -15.41
C LYS A 94 3.42 21.66 -15.71
N TYR A 95 4.32 20.90 -16.33
CA TYR A 95 5.71 21.30 -16.62
C TYR A 95 6.61 21.55 -15.38
N ARG A 96 6.09 21.36 -14.16
CA ARG A 96 6.84 21.50 -12.91
C ARG A 96 6.73 20.26 -12.02
N TYR A 97 6.06 19.25 -12.51
CA TYR A 97 5.80 18.03 -11.75
C TYR A 97 7.08 17.29 -11.42
N THR A 98 7.24 16.94 -10.14
CA THR A 98 8.21 15.94 -9.69
C THR A 98 7.46 14.79 -9.03
N PRO A 99 7.82 13.53 -9.33
CA PRO A 99 7.08 12.37 -8.81
C PRO A 99 7.31 12.14 -7.30
N TYR A 100 8.17 12.93 -6.68
CA TYR A 100 8.52 12.84 -5.27
C TYR A 100 7.83 13.90 -4.41
N GLN A 101 7.22 14.90 -5.05
CA GLN A 101 6.44 15.92 -4.35
C GLN A 101 5.25 15.30 -3.63
N ARG A 102 5.06 15.69 -2.36
CA ARG A 102 3.99 15.19 -1.50
C ARG A 102 2.96 16.28 -1.24
N ASP A 103 1.72 15.87 -1.15
CA ASP A 103 0.67 16.75 -0.64
C ASP A 103 0.99 17.15 0.82
N PRO A 104 0.90 18.43 1.18
CA PRO A 104 1.30 18.89 2.50
C PRO A 104 0.42 18.36 3.64
N LYS A 105 -0.82 17.94 3.35
CA LYS A 105 -1.76 17.42 4.35
C LYS A 105 -1.69 15.91 4.46
N THR A 106 -1.85 15.23 3.32
CA THR A 106 -1.96 13.76 3.27
C THR A 106 -0.62 13.06 3.17
N LYS A 107 0.44 13.81 2.82
CA LYS A 107 1.78 13.29 2.54
C LYS A 107 1.85 12.32 1.37
N VAL A 108 0.73 12.07 0.70
CA VAL A 108 0.63 11.23 -0.49
C VAL A 108 1.29 11.94 -1.66
N ARG A 109 2.00 11.20 -2.49
CA ARG A 109 2.56 11.73 -3.73
C ARG A 109 1.48 11.90 -4.79
N TYR A 110 1.67 12.86 -5.66
CA TYR A 110 0.80 13.04 -6.81
C TYR A 110 1.13 12.02 -7.90
N TRP A 111 0.09 11.51 -8.55
CA TRP A 111 0.22 10.52 -9.60
C TRP A 111 -0.10 11.12 -10.97
N ALA A 112 0.92 11.16 -11.84
CA ALA A 112 0.75 11.44 -13.26
C ALA A 112 0.58 10.13 -14.04
N VAL A 113 -0.35 10.13 -14.99
CA VAL A 113 -0.51 8.97 -15.89
C VAL A 113 0.65 8.95 -16.88
N PRO A 114 1.32 7.80 -17.08
CA PRO A 114 2.37 7.69 -18.09
C PRO A 114 1.87 8.16 -19.48
N GLY A 115 2.64 9.04 -20.11
CA GLY A 115 2.28 9.65 -21.39
C GLY A 115 1.40 10.90 -21.31
N GLN A 116 1.01 11.33 -20.12
CA GLN A 116 0.26 12.58 -19.91
C GLN A 116 1.15 13.78 -20.26
N GLU A 117 0.68 14.65 -21.18
CA GLU A 117 1.42 15.81 -21.64
C GLU A 117 1.73 16.79 -20.51
N GLY A 118 2.98 17.22 -20.43
CA GLY A 118 3.45 18.18 -19.42
C GLY A 118 3.82 17.59 -18.07
N TYR A 119 3.73 16.25 -17.92
CA TYR A 119 4.07 15.55 -16.66
C TYR A 119 5.17 14.49 -16.86
N THR A 120 6.00 14.68 -17.85
CA THR A 120 7.15 13.81 -18.11
C THR A 120 8.10 13.84 -16.92
N HIS A 121 8.51 12.67 -16.42
CA HIS A 121 9.35 12.54 -15.25
C HIS A 121 10.21 11.28 -15.30
N ILE A 122 11.23 11.25 -14.47
CA ILE A 122 12.11 10.09 -14.28
C ILE A 122 11.88 9.54 -12.87
N LEU A 123 11.69 8.22 -12.78
CA LEU A 123 11.63 7.50 -11.51
C LEU A 123 12.96 6.81 -11.24
N GLY A 124 13.40 6.83 -9.99
CA GLY A 124 14.56 6.10 -9.53
C GLY A 124 14.28 5.41 -8.20
N GLY A 125 15.05 4.35 -7.90
CA GLY A 125 14.85 3.53 -6.71
C GLY A 125 15.46 4.09 -5.42
N LEU A 126 16.22 5.17 -5.50
CA LEU A 126 16.80 5.83 -4.32
C LEU A 126 15.86 6.93 -3.81
N GLU A 127 15.97 7.24 -2.53
CA GLU A 127 15.23 8.33 -1.92
C GLU A 127 15.60 9.68 -2.56
N LYS A 128 14.60 10.53 -2.72
CA LYS A 128 14.71 11.79 -3.43
C LYS A 128 14.14 12.95 -2.62
N ASP A 129 14.73 14.09 -2.81
CA ASP A 129 14.14 15.36 -2.39
C ASP A 129 12.84 15.62 -3.16
N GLY A 130 11.79 16.03 -2.44
CA GLY A 130 10.44 16.19 -3.00
C GLY A 130 10.29 17.33 -4.00
N GLU A 131 11.12 18.37 -3.87
CA GLU A 131 11.04 19.57 -4.72
C GLU A 131 11.94 19.46 -5.94
N THR A 132 13.18 19.04 -5.71
CA THR A 132 14.20 19.01 -6.77
C THR A 132 14.27 17.69 -7.52
N GLY A 133 13.81 16.58 -6.93
CA GLY A 133 13.96 15.23 -7.46
C GLY A 133 15.40 14.72 -7.42
N ALA A 134 16.31 15.42 -6.77
CA ALA A 134 17.69 14.96 -6.56
C ALA A 134 17.76 13.85 -5.52
N ILE A 135 18.79 13.00 -5.60
CA ILE A 135 19.04 11.99 -4.56
C ILE A 135 19.30 12.72 -3.25
N SER A 136 18.61 12.30 -2.20
CA SER A 136 18.72 12.89 -0.86
C SER A 136 19.06 11.83 0.18
N THR A 137 19.88 12.22 1.14
CA THR A 137 20.18 11.44 2.35
C THR A 137 19.70 12.17 3.60
N GLU A 138 18.90 13.21 3.44
CA GLU A 138 18.36 14.01 4.54
C GLU A 138 17.30 13.23 5.32
N PRO A 139 17.42 13.11 6.66
CA PRO A 139 16.48 12.36 7.49
C PRO A 139 15.02 12.83 7.37
N GLU A 140 14.80 14.12 7.11
CA GLU A 140 13.47 14.71 6.95
C GLU A 140 12.75 14.16 5.72
N ASN A 141 13.46 13.89 4.64
CA ASN A 141 12.87 13.27 3.45
C ASN A 141 12.46 11.82 3.73
N HIS A 142 13.28 11.09 4.46
CA HIS A 142 12.99 9.72 4.89
C HIS A 142 11.77 9.67 5.82
N LYS A 143 11.66 10.60 6.75
CA LYS A 143 10.52 10.71 7.67
C LYS A 143 9.17 10.79 6.94
N GLY A 144 9.11 11.42 5.78
CA GLY A 144 7.89 11.47 4.97
C GLY A 144 7.32 10.10 4.58
N PHE A 145 8.12 9.06 4.61
CA PHE A 145 7.69 7.68 4.40
C PHE A 145 6.79 7.19 5.54
N PHE A 146 7.20 7.44 6.78
CA PHE A 146 6.43 7.08 7.98
C PHE A 146 5.17 7.93 8.14
N GLU A 147 5.18 9.15 7.66
CA GLU A 147 3.99 10.01 7.69
C GLU A 147 2.87 9.47 6.82
N VAL A 148 3.18 8.89 5.65
CA VAL A 148 2.20 8.21 4.80
C VAL A 148 1.65 6.97 5.49
N GLU A 149 2.50 6.17 6.15
CA GLU A 149 2.05 5.01 6.90
C GLU A 149 1.09 5.39 8.03
N ASN A 150 1.42 6.41 8.81
CA ASN A 150 0.56 6.90 9.89
C ASN A 150 -0.80 7.36 9.35
N TRP A 151 -0.82 8.06 8.24
CA TRP A 151 -2.04 8.48 7.57
C TRP A 151 -2.89 7.28 7.11
N VAL A 152 -2.27 6.27 6.49
CA VAL A 152 -2.96 5.04 6.12
C VAL A 152 -3.51 4.31 7.35
N ARG A 153 -2.77 4.28 8.43
CA ARG A 153 -3.18 3.67 9.71
C ARG A 153 -4.42 4.37 10.28
N GLU A 154 -4.41 5.70 10.31
CA GLU A 154 -5.57 6.49 10.73
C GLU A 154 -6.78 6.24 9.84
N TYR A 155 -6.60 6.24 8.52
CA TYR A 155 -7.65 5.94 7.56
C TYR A 155 -8.27 4.56 7.81
N CYS A 156 -7.46 3.53 7.99
CA CYS A 156 -7.94 2.18 8.27
C CYS A 156 -8.68 2.10 9.61
N SER A 157 -8.19 2.78 10.63
CA SER A 157 -8.84 2.86 11.94
C SER A 157 -10.22 3.53 11.86
N GLN A 158 -10.31 4.66 11.16
CA GLN A 158 -11.56 5.40 10.99
C GLN A 158 -12.61 4.62 10.18
N ASN A 159 -12.18 3.74 9.29
CA ASN A 159 -13.05 2.96 8.42
C ASN A 159 -13.24 1.51 8.89
N ASN A 160 -12.81 1.17 10.11
CA ASN A 160 -12.88 -0.17 10.69
C ASN A 160 -12.23 -1.25 9.79
N ILE A 161 -11.17 -0.88 9.09
CA ILE A 161 -10.39 -1.80 8.25
C ILE A 161 -9.34 -2.44 9.16
N PRO A 162 -9.33 -3.75 9.35
CA PRO A 162 -8.33 -4.40 10.17
C PRO A 162 -6.95 -4.27 9.52
N LEU A 163 -6.04 -3.58 10.21
CA LEU A 163 -4.62 -3.58 9.89
C LEU A 163 -3.93 -4.59 10.79
N TYR A 164 -3.34 -5.60 10.19
CA TYR A 164 -2.46 -6.51 10.90
C TYR A 164 -1.02 -6.07 10.70
N GLY A 165 -0.39 -5.67 11.81
CA GLY A 165 1.03 -5.39 11.87
C GLY A 165 1.43 -4.08 11.21
N SER A 166 1.53 -3.10 12.03
CA SER A 166 2.29 -1.91 11.75
C SER A 166 3.58 -1.97 12.55
N TYR A 167 4.67 -1.62 11.91
CA TYR A 167 5.92 -1.33 12.62
C TYR A 167 5.66 -0.14 13.56
N ASP A 168 5.84 -0.34 14.86
CA ASP A 168 5.86 0.74 15.83
C ASP A 168 7.33 1.10 16.09
N PRO A 169 7.81 2.25 15.60
CA PRO A 169 9.18 2.66 15.79
C PRO A 169 9.51 2.95 17.27
N THR A 170 8.51 3.00 18.15
CA THR A 170 8.72 3.19 19.59
C THR A 170 8.98 1.89 20.33
N CYS A 171 8.88 0.74 19.66
CA CYS A 171 9.12 -0.59 20.22
C CYS A 171 10.55 -1.12 20.03
N ILE A 172 11.54 -0.26 19.76
CA ILE A 172 12.96 -0.60 19.77
C ILE A 172 13.60 -0.13 21.06
#